data_618bb08a0cdd38555241f1ed84dc150b
#
_entry.id   618bb08a0cdd38555241f1ed84dc150b
#
_cell.length_a   1.000
_cell.length_b   1.000
_cell.length_c   1.000
_cell.angle_alpha   90.00
_cell.angle_beta   90.00
_cell.angle_gamma   90.00
#
_symmetry.space_group_name_H-M   'P 1'
#
loop_
_entity.id
_entity.type
_entity.pdbx_description
1 polymer ?
#
loop_
_entity_poly.entity_id
_entity_poly.type
_entity_poly.pdbx_seq_one_letter_code
_entity_poly.pdbx_strand_id
1 'polypeptide(L)'
;MIQQIQKNLFLPAKPKVFFGSIKNSKLLILETSFSTKKYLKLHPAFSVKKAQLSLLICNEKSSDTKGIFFEKYTHLCSVWLKKFSKPFRKQLLLKGLGFKGNISEGGLFLELKLGFSHLVKVAINLSELKMSMNTTLLVVEGFEAYKVGNFLKKIRNLKAP
;
A
#
# COMPACT_ATOMS: atom_id res chain seq x y z
N MET A 1 -22.27 -15.29 -32.21
CA MET A 1 -21.00 -15.59 -31.50
C MET A 1 -20.77 -14.50 -30.48
N ILE A 2 -20.90 -14.78 -29.19
CA ILE A 2 -20.68 -13.77 -28.14
C ILE A 2 -19.17 -13.70 -27.91
N GLN A 3 -18.51 -12.65 -28.40
CA GLN A 3 -17.10 -12.39 -28.06
C GLN A 3 -17.03 -11.98 -26.57
N GLN A 4 -16.56 -12.88 -25.73
CA GLN A 4 -16.21 -12.54 -24.35
C GLN A 4 -14.98 -11.66 -24.39
N ILE A 5 -15.12 -10.40 -24.01
CA ILE A 5 -13.98 -9.49 -23.83
C ILE A 5 -13.24 -9.92 -22.58
N GLN A 6 -11.99 -10.36 -22.76
CA GLN A 6 -11.13 -10.80 -21.66
C GLN A 6 -9.90 -9.90 -21.60
N LYS A 7 -9.47 -9.55 -20.38
CA LYS A 7 -8.26 -8.79 -20.16
C LYS A 7 -7.40 -9.44 -19.09
N ASN A 8 -6.15 -9.69 -19.40
CA ASN A 8 -5.17 -10.22 -18.48
C ASN A 8 -4.51 -9.07 -17.71
N LEU A 9 -4.57 -9.11 -16.39
CA LEU A 9 -3.83 -8.20 -15.51
C LEU A 9 -2.68 -8.97 -14.88
N PHE A 10 -1.45 -8.56 -15.14
CA PHE A 10 -0.29 -9.15 -14.50
C PHE A 10 -0.29 -8.90 -13.01
N LEU A 11 -0.09 -9.97 -12.23
CA LEU A 11 0.10 -9.86 -10.81
C LEU A 11 1.58 -9.59 -10.52
N PRO A 12 1.88 -8.63 -9.66
CA PRO A 12 3.22 -8.48 -9.13
C PRO A 12 3.59 -9.72 -8.30
N ALA A 13 4.89 -10.05 -8.23
CA ALA A 13 5.41 -11.20 -7.48
C ALA A 13 5.00 -11.20 -5.99
N LYS A 14 4.72 -10.04 -5.43
CA LYS A 14 4.10 -9.75 -4.13
C LYS A 14 3.12 -8.60 -4.37
N PRO A 15 1.96 -8.57 -3.86
CA PRO A 15 1.32 -9.23 -2.72
C PRO A 15 0.59 -10.54 -3.07
N LYS A 16 0.19 -11.27 -2.04
CA LYS A 16 -0.69 -12.44 -2.19
C LYS A 16 -2.11 -11.96 -2.48
N VAL A 17 -2.75 -12.58 -3.45
CA VAL A 17 -4.11 -12.25 -3.90
C VAL A 17 -5.06 -13.37 -3.55
N PHE A 18 -6.16 -13.02 -2.89
CA PHE A 18 -7.24 -13.93 -2.54
C PHE A 18 -8.57 -13.41 -3.07
N PHE A 19 -9.52 -14.31 -3.24
CA PHE A 19 -10.91 -13.98 -3.54
C PHE A 19 -11.76 -14.26 -2.33
N GLY A 20 -12.69 -13.38 -2.07
CA GLY A 20 -13.69 -13.55 -1.03
C GLY A 20 -15.05 -13.05 -1.50
N SER A 21 -16.10 -13.40 -0.77
CA SER A 21 -17.44 -12.88 -0.96
C SER A 21 -18.02 -12.41 0.37
N ILE A 22 -18.60 -11.21 0.38
CA ILE A 22 -19.33 -10.68 1.53
C ILE A 22 -20.69 -10.18 1.04
N LYS A 23 -21.79 -10.68 1.63
CA LYS A 23 -23.16 -10.25 1.31
C LYS A 23 -23.38 -10.13 -0.21
N ASN A 24 -23.21 -11.20 -0.96
CA ASN A 24 -23.36 -11.27 -2.43
C ASN A 24 -22.40 -10.37 -3.24
N SER A 25 -21.41 -9.73 -2.62
CA SER A 25 -20.40 -8.96 -3.33
C SER A 25 -19.12 -9.75 -3.43
N LYS A 26 -18.60 -9.92 -4.65
CA LYS A 26 -17.29 -10.52 -4.90
C LYS A 26 -16.20 -9.49 -4.50
N LEU A 27 -15.20 -9.94 -3.76
CA LEU A 27 -14.09 -9.11 -3.29
C LEU A 27 -12.76 -9.66 -3.78
N LEU A 28 -11.91 -8.76 -4.25
CA LEU A 28 -10.49 -9.03 -4.44
C LEU A 28 -9.74 -8.58 -3.20
N ILE A 29 -9.04 -9.49 -2.56
CA ILE A 29 -8.30 -9.25 -1.32
C ILE A 29 -6.83 -9.31 -1.62
N LEU A 30 -6.09 -8.25 -1.29
CA LEU A 30 -4.65 -8.19 -1.37
C LEU A 30 -4.07 -8.25 0.05
N GLU A 31 -3.21 -9.22 0.30
CA GLU A 31 -2.39 -9.26 1.50
C GLU A 31 -1.02 -8.66 1.17
N THR A 32 -0.73 -7.50 1.75
CA THR A 32 0.52 -6.79 1.54
C THR A 32 1.65 -7.40 2.37
N SER A 33 2.90 -7.04 2.08
CA SER A 33 4.08 -7.50 2.84
C SER A 33 4.08 -7.05 4.31
N PHE A 34 3.21 -6.11 4.70
CA PHE A 34 3.02 -5.69 6.10
C PHE A 34 1.86 -6.43 6.78
N SER A 35 1.42 -7.57 6.23
CA SER A 35 0.28 -8.36 6.71
C SER A 35 -1.05 -7.59 6.76
N THR A 36 -1.11 -6.43 6.12
CA THR A 36 -2.37 -5.68 5.99
C THR A 36 -3.16 -6.17 4.80
N LYS A 37 -4.46 -6.39 5.00
CA LYS A 37 -5.39 -6.79 3.93
C LYS A 37 -6.05 -5.56 3.34
N LYS A 38 -6.00 -5.44 2.03
CA LYS A 38 -6.71 -4.39 1.27
C LYS A 38 -7.77 -5.04 0.40
N TYR A 39 -8.93 -4.41 0.31
CA TYR A 39 -10.11 -4.95 -0.34
C TYR A 39 -10.50 -4.09 -1.53
N LEU A 40 -10.82 -4.75 -2.66
CA LEU A 40 -11.44 -4.12 -3.80
C LEU A 40 -12.75 -4.85 -4.10
N LYS A 41 -13.86 -4.13 -4.06
CA LYS A 41 -15.16 -4.67 -4.41
C LYS A 41 -15.23 -4.86 -5.93
N LEU A 42 -15.54 -6.08 -6.35
CA LEU A 42 -15.70 -6.42 -7.75
C LEU A 42 -17.13 -6.13 -8.22
N HIS A 43 -17.24 -5.61 -9.43
CA HIS A 43 -18.55 -5.37 -10.01
C HIS A 43 -19.24 -6.72 -10.33
N PRO A 44 -20.54 -6.89 -10.03
CA PRO A 44 -21.24 -8.17 -10.19
C PRO A 44 -21.27 -8.68 -11.64
N ALA A 45 -21.21 -7.77 -12.62
CA ALA A 45 -21.22 -8.14 -14.04
C ALA A 45 -19.90 -8.77 -14.54
N PHE A 46 -18.85 -8.75 -13.71
CA PHE A 46 -17.55 -9.28 -14.09
C PHE A 46 -17.21 -10.54 -13.30
N SER A 47 -16.68 -11.53 -14.00
CA SER A 47 -16.02 -12.67 -13.38
C SER A 47 -14.52 -12.45 -13.37
N VAL A 48 -13.89 -12.88 -12.30
CA VAL A 48 -12.43 -12.78 -12.15
C VAL A 48 -11.89 -14.16 -11.82
N LYS A 49 -10.97 -14.63 -12.64
CA LYS A 49 -10.26 -15.89 -12.44
C LYS A 49 -8.80 -15.60 -12.16
N LYS A 50 -8.20 -16.32 -11.23
CA LYS A 50 -6.77 -16.23 -10.94
C LYS A 50 -6.05 -17.26 -11.80
N ALA A 51 -5.13 -16.83 -12.62
CA ALA A 51 -4.09 -17.66 -13.21
C ALA A 51 -2.80 -17.54 -12.37
N GLN A 52 -1.78 -18.34 -12.65
CA GLN A 52 -0.57 -18.39 -11.82
C GLN A 52 0.08 -17.01 -11.59
N LEU A 53 0.17 -16.18 -12.63
CA LEU A 53 0.83 -14.86 -12.59
C LEU A 53 -0.08 -13.72 -13.07
N SER A 54 -1.36 -13.98 -13.29
CA SER A 54 -2.30 -12.97 -13.81
C SER A 54 -3.70 -13.12 -13.23
N LEU A 55 -4.46 -12.03 -13.30
CA LEU A 55 -5.90 -12.00 -13.06
C LEU A 55 -6.59 -11.84 -14.41
N LEU A 56 -7.43 -12.79 -14.74
CA LEU A 56 -8.27 -12.75 -15.92
C LEU A 56 -9.63 -12.18 -15.53
N ILE A 57 -9.96 -10.99 -16.05
CA ILE A 57 -11.26 -10.36 -15.87
C ILE A 57 -12.06 -10.60 -17.14
N CYS A 58 -13.23 -11.22 -16.98
CA CYS A 58 -14.15 -11.51 -18.07
C CYS A 58 -15.46 -10.76 -17.89
N ASN A 59 -16.03 -10.25 -18.96
CA ASN A 59 -17.37 -9.69 -18.99
C ASN A 59 -18.37 -10.80 -19.32
N GLU A 60 -19.32 -11.06 -18.43
CA GLU A 60 -20.32 -12.13 -18.60
C GLU A 60 -21.51 -11.69 -19.46
N LYS A 61 -21.71 -10.39 -19.69
CA LYS A 61 -22.85 -9.86 -20.44
C LYS A 61 -22.40 -8.98 -21.59
N SER A 62 -22.70 -9.38 -22.81
CA SER A 62 -22.42 -8.64 -24.03
C SER A 62 -23.52 -7.59 -24.29
N SER A 63 -23.21 -6.32 -24.09
CA SER A 63 -23.93 -5.19 -24.68
C SER A 63 -22.90 -4.11 -25.00
N ASP A 64 -23.02 -3.48 -26.16
CA ASP A 64 -21.99 -2.61 -26.76
C ASP A 64 -21.57 -1.40 -25.92
N THR A 65 -22.44 -0.87 -25.08
CA THR A 65 -22.12 0.22 -24.14
C THR A 65 -21.22 -0.20 -22.98
N LYS A 66 -20.98 -1.49 -22.80
CA LYS A 66 -20.20 -2.05 -21.68
C LYS A 66 -18.71 -2.18 -21.98
N GLY A 67 -18.27 -2.05 -23.23
CA GLY A 67 -16.87 -2.08 -23.59
C GLY A 67 -16.06 -0.99 -22.90
N ILE A 68 -16.53 0.25 -22.96
CA ILE A 68 -15.88 1.41 -22.34
C ILE A 68 -15.85 1.27 -20.81
N PHE A 69 -16.96 0.79 -20.22
CA PHE A 69 -17.02 0.56 -18.78
C PHE A 69 -16.08 -0.56 -18.34
N PHE A 70 -16.00 -1.63 -19.11
CA PHE A 70 -15.07 -2.73 -18.85
C PHE A 70 -13.61 -2.27 -18.91
N GLU A 71 -13.23 -1.46 -19.88
CA GLU A 71 -11.88 -0.91 -19.99
C GLU A 71 -11.52 0.00 -18.81
N LYS A 72 -12.41 0.92 -18.45
CA LYS A 72 -12.22 1.79 -17.29
C LYS A 72 -12.06 0.98 -16.00
N TYR A 73 -12.89 -0.05 -15.85
CA TYR A 73 -12.84 -0.91 -14.67
C TYR A 73 -11.56 -1.75 -14.59
N THR A 74 -11.14 -2.36 -15.71
CA THR A 74 -9.87 -3.11 -15.76
C THR A 74 -8.67 -2.20 -15.56
N HIS A 75 -8.72 -0.96 -16.07
CA HIS A 75 -7.70 0.04 -15.79
C HIS A 75 -7.64 0.36 -14.29
N LEU A 76 -8.77 0.62 -13.64
CA LEU A 76 -8.85 0.86 -12.21
C LEU A 76 -8.24 -0.29 -11.40
N CYS A 77 -8.60 -1.54 -11.73
CA CYS A 77 -8.01 -2.73 -11.10
C CYS A 77 -6.50 -2.80 -11.29
N SER A 78 -5.99 -2.48 -12.49
CA SER A 78 -4.56 -2.49 -12.78
C SER A 78 -3.79 -1.44 -11.98
N VAL A 79 -4.31 -0.23 -11.88
CA VAL A 79 -3.73 0.86 -11.08
C VAL A 79 -3.72 0.49 -9.60
N TRP A 80 -4.83 -0.11 -9.11
CA TRP A 80 -4.94 -0.55 -7.72
C TRP A 80 -3.92 -1.65 -7.40
N LEU A 81 -3.75 -2.65 -8.27
CA LEU A 81 -2.75 -3.70 -8.13
C LEU A 81 -1.31 -3.14 -8.13
N LYS A 82 -1.02 -2.23 -9.04
CA LYS A 82 0.30 -1.57 -9.14
C LYS A 82 0.64 -0.77 -7.88
N LYS A 83 -0.34 -0.08 -7.29
CA LYS A 83 -0.17 0.70 -6.06
C LYS A 83 0.34 -0.14 -4.90
N PHE A 84 -0.09 -1.41 -4.79
CA PHE A 84 0.31 -2.31 -3.71
C PHE A 84 1.45 -3.26 -4.08
N SER A 85 2.00 -3.16 -5.28
CA SER A 85 3.13 -4.00 -5.72
C SER A 85 4.45 -3.59 -5.09
N LYS A 86 4.64 -2.27 -4.89
CA LYS A 86 5.87 -1.73 -4.28
C LYS A 86 5.50 -0.74 -3.19
N PRO A 87 6.10 -0.85 -1.98
CA PRO A 87 5.91 0.14 -0.93
C PRO A 87 6.54 1.47 -1.36
N PHE A 88 5.89 2.55 -0.96
CA PHE A 88 6.42 3.89 -1.10
C PHE A 88 7.48 4.12 -0.04
N ARG A 89 8.67 4.55 -0.43
CA ARG A 89 9.82 4.76 0.45
C ARG A 89 10.22 6.22 0.45
N LYS A 90 10.41 6.78 1.65
CA LYS A 90 11.02 8.10 1.85
C LYS A 90 12.09 8.06 2.93
N GLN A 91 13.05 8.98 2.80
CA GLN A 91 14.16 9.13 3.73
C GLN A 91 14.13 10.52 4.36
N LEU A 92 14.45 10.59 5.64
CA LEU A 92 14.62 11.82 6.39
C LEU A 92 16.00 11.80 7.05
N LEU A 93 16.83 12.78 6.74
CA LEU A 93 18.14 12.97 7.35
C LEU A 93 18.03 13.96 8.51
N LEU A 94 18.48 13.56 9.69
CA LEU A 94 18.60 14.43 10.86
C LEU A 94 19.91 15.19 10.76
N LYS A 95 19.83 16.51 10.59
CA LYS A 95 20.99 17.41 10.54
C LYS A 95 21.03 18.27 11.79
N GLY A 96 22.07 18.13 12.59
CA GLY A 96 22.30 18.92 13.81
C GLY A 96 23.35 18.27 14.69
N LEU A 97 24.06 19.08 15.48
CA LEU A 97 25.07 18.60 16.42
C LEU A 97 24.43 17.69 17.48
N GLY A 98 24.88 16.44 17.56
CA GLY A 98 24.40 15.45 18.50
C GLY A 98 23.00 14.89 18.20
N PHE A 99 22.42 15.19 17.04
CA PHE A 99 21.12 14.60 16.63
C PHE A 99 21.31 13.12 16.32
N LYS A 100 20.51 12.30 16.99
CA LYS A 100 20.51 10.84 16.82
C LYS A 100 19.06 10.33 16.93
N GLY A 101 18.79 9.21 16.29
CA GLY A 101 17.56 8.51 16.45
C GLY A 101 17.79 7.01 16.62
N ASN A 102 16.90 6.38 17.32
CA ASN A 102 16.87 4.93 17.49
C ASN A 102 15.41 4.44 17.47
N ILE A 103 15.22 3.19 17.11
CA ILE A 103 13.93 2.52 17.21
C ILE A 103 13.96 1.67 18.47
N SER A 104 12.98 1.82 19.34
CA SER A 104 12.88 1.07 20.60
C SER A 104 12.82 -0.44 20.35
N GLU A 105 13.25 -1.22 21.33
CA GLU A 105 13.04 -2.67 21.35
C GLU A 105 11.54 -2.97 21.17
N GLY A 106 11.21 -3.81 20.19
CA GLY A 106 9.81 -4.04 19.77
C GLY A 106 9.29 -3.15 18.66
N GLY A 107 10.04 -2.10 18.24
CA GLY A 107 9.69 -1.28 17.07
C GLY A 107 8.51 -0.32 17.26
N LEU A 108 7.96 -0.19 18.49
CA LEU A 108 6.75 0.58 18.77
C LEU A 108 6.99 2.10 18.81
N PHE A 109 8.18 2.52 19.15
CA PHE A 109 8.52 3.93 19.30
C PHE A 109 9.80 4.28 18.55
N LEU A 110 9.76 5.44 17.91
CA LEU A 110 10.94 6.13 17.39
C LEU A 110 11.41 7.11 18.46
N GLU A 111 12.61 6.92 18.97
CA GLU A 111 13.27 7.76 19.96
C GLU A 111 14.24 8.71 19.26
N LEU A 112 14.05 10.00 19.44
CA LEU A 112 14.82 11.05 18.78
C LEU A 112 15.50 11.94 19.80
N LYS A 113 16.82 12.09 19.69
CA LYS A 113 17.61 13.11 20.39
C LYS A 113 17.80 14.29 19.45
N LEU A 114 17.09 15.38 19.68
CA LEU A 114 17.04 16.56 18.81
C LEU A 114 17.60 17.81 19.49
N GLY A 115 18.49 17.64 20.46
CA GLY A 115 19.07 18.77 21.23
C GLY A 115 18.13 19.34 22.29
N PHE A 116 17.07 18.63 22.65
CA PHE A 116 16.26 18.90 23.84
C PHE A 116 16.86 18.23 25.07
N SER A 117 16.47 18.66 26.27
CA SER A 117 16.88 18.05 27.56
C SER A 117 16.36 16.62 27.73
N HIS A 118 15.33 16.23 26.96
CA HIS A 118 14.70 14.91 27.01
C HIS A 118 14.66 14.26 25.61
N LEU A 119 14.49 12.94 25.58
CA LEU A 119 14.26 12.19 24.36
C LEU A 119 12.81 12.36 23.89
N VAL A 120 12.63 12.67 22.63
CA VAL A 120 11.31 12.74 22.02
C VAL A 120 10.91 11.36 21.52
N LYS A 121 9.80 10.82 22.03
CA LYS A 121 9.27 9.51 21.62
C LYS A 121 8.06 9.70 20.70
N VAL A 122 8.10 9.05 19.53
CA VAL A 122 7.02 9.07 18.54
C VAL A 122 6.52 7.64 18.32
N ALA A 123 5.24 7.40 18.57
CA ALA A 123 4.63 6.10 18.35
C ALA A 123 4.62 5.73 16.85
N ILE A 124 4.94 4.49 16.56
CA ILE A 124 4.99 3.89 15.22
C ILE A 124 3.80 2.96 15.05
N ASN A 125 3.05 3.14 13.96
CA ASN A 125 2.02 2.18 13.57
C ASN A 125 2.64 1.09 12.67
N LEU A 126 3.09 0.00 13.27
CA LEU A 126 3.77 -1.11 12.58
C LEU A 126 2.89 -1.82 11.53
N SER A 127 1.57 -1.75 11.68
CA SER A 127 0.65 -2.34 10.69
C SER A 127 0.64 -1.59 9.36
N GLU A 128 1.07 -0.33 9.35
CA GLU A 128 0.99 0.54 8.18
C GLU A 128 2.35 1.01 7.66
N LEU A 129 3.33 1.12 8.56
CA LEU A 129 4.64 1.68 8.29
C LEU A 129 5.74 0.72 8.74
N LYS A 130 6.73 0.54 7.91
CA LYS A 130 8.00 -0.11 8.25
C LYS A 130 9.07 0.96 8.31
N MET A 131 9.89 0.89 9.34
CA MET A 131 10.95 1.87 9.55
C MET A 131 12.28 1.20 9.78
N SER A 132 13.33 1.88 9.33
CA SER A 132 14.70 1.58 9.70
C SER A 132 15.41 2.90 10.03
N MET A 133 16.23 2.86 11.07
CA MET A 133 16.99 4.02 11.54
C MET A 133 18.47 3.68 11.59
N ASN A 134 19.27 4.51 10.91
CA ASN A 134 20.73 4.48 10.98
C ASN A 134 21.16 5.79 11.61
N THR A 135 21.39 5.81 12.93
CA THR A 135 21.78 6.98 13.73
C THR A 135 21.14 8.32 13.34
N THR A 136 21.38 8.79 12.13
CA THR A 136 20.88 10.07 11.61
C THR A 136 19.95 9.92 10.40
N LEU A 137 19.91 8.76 9.75
CA LEU A 137 19.09 8.52 8.57
C LEU A 137 17.88 7.67 8.92
N LEU A 138 16.70 8.26 8.88
CA LEU A 138 15.42 7.59 9.03
C LEU A 138 14.87 7.21 7.66
N VAL A 139 14.59 5.94 7.45
CA VAL A 139 13.92 5.41 6.26
C VAL A 139 12.54 4.93 6.66
N VAL A 140 11.51 5.41 5.98
CA VAL A 140 10.11 5.03 6.23
C VAL A 140 9.51 4.47 4.95
N GLU A 141 8.91 3.31 5.06
CA GLU A 141 8.25 2.59 3.98
C GLU A 141 6.79 2.31 4.33
N GLY A 142 5.90 2.43 3.35
CA GLY A 142 4.47 2.14 3.51
C GLY A 142 3.77 2.09 2.16
N PHE A 143 2.60 1.44 2.10
CA PHE A 143 1.82 1.35 0.86
C PHE A 143 0.99 2.60 0.58
N GLU A 144 0.74 3.41 1.59
CA GLU A 144 0.00 4.65 1.45
C GLU A 144 0.96 5.85 1.55
N ALA A 145 1.25 6.47 0.38
CA ALA A 145 2.16 7.62 0.30
C ALA A 145 1.76 8.77 1.24
N TYR A 146 0.44 8.96 1.43
CA TYR A 146 -0.11 9.95 2.35
C TYR A 146 0.31 9.69 3.80
N LYS A 147 0.21 8.45 4.29
CA LYS A 147 0.59 8.08 5.66
C LYS A 147 2.08 8.25 5.90
N VAL A 148 2.91 7.81 4.93
CA VAL A 148 4.36 8.02 4.97
C VAL A 148 4.69 9.51 5.01
N GLY A 149 4.04 10.32 4.17
CA GLY A 149 4.23 11.76 4.11
C GLY A 149 3.85 12.47 5.41
N ASN A 150 2.68 12.15 5.98
CA ASN A 150 2.19 12.74 7.23
C ASN A 150 3.09 12.37 8.41
N PHE A 151 3.55 11.12 8.48
CA PHE A 151 4.46 10.71 9.54
C PHE A 151 5.78 11.48 9.47
N LEU A 152 6.38 11.61 8.31
CA LEU A 152 7.62 12.39 8.14
C LEU A 152 7.42 13.88 8.39
N LYS A 153 6.25 14.45 8.01
CA LYS A 153 5.89 15.84 8.34
C LYS A 153 5.77 16.03 9.85
N LYS A 154 5.15 15.08 10.57
CA LYS A 154 5.09 15.11 12.03
C LYS A 154 6.48 15.15 12.65
N ILE A 155 7.42 14.30 12.18
CA ILE A 155 8.78 14.28 12.69
C ILE A 155 9.51 15.60 12.40
N ARG A 156 9.38 16.13 11.17
CA ARG A 156 10.01 17.42 10.80
C ARG A 156 9.53 18.57 11.69
N ASN A 157 8.25 18.56 12.04
CA ASN A 157 7.64 19.62 12.86
C ASN A 157 7.99 19.52 14.36
N LEU A 158 8.63 18.43 14.82
CA LEU A 158 9.08 18.31 16.22
C LEU A 158 10.15 19.35 16.58
N LYS A 159 10.96 19.72 15.61
CA LYS A 159 11.92 20.81 15.75
C LYS A 159 11.93 21.60 14.46
N ALA A 160 11.41 22.81 14.50
CA ALA A 160 11.55 23.78 13.43
C ALA A 160 13.02 24.19 13.28
N PRO A 161 13.47 24.53 12.08
CA PRO A 161 14.82 25.03 11.83
C PRO A 161 15.07 26.34 12.58
#